data_7176b7d1d7b86b05dd4df3cab7a64675
#
_entry.id   7176b7d1d7b86b05dd4df3cab7a64675
#
_cell.length_a   1.000
_cell.length_b   1.000
_cell.length_c   1.000
_cell.angle_alpha   90.00
_cell.angle_beta   90.00
_cell.angle_gamma   90.00
#
_symmetry.space_group_name_H-M   'P 1'
#
loop_
_entity.id
_entity.type
_entity.pdbx_description
1 polymer ?
#
loop_
_entity_poly.entity_id
_entity_poly.type
_entity_poly.pdbx_seq_one_letter_code
_entity_poly.pdbx_strand_id
1 'polypeptide(L)'
;MLTRQATEADIPAIMEIERTEGFEAYVGRSERAQHEALMAAADCHYVMLEDEVGLAGFAILQGVGAASGLLYLKRIAIRSPGKGLGKRFLGELIRLSFEEFGAEKFWLDAFETNQRARYVYASCGLQHDGVLREHYPLADGTRANLVVMSILKREWLTAEAQRQSQLAAQADARDPKLPEFMDAALADIASDISEKDR
;
A
#
# COMPACT_ATOMS: atom_id res chain seq x y z
N MET A 1 10.25 -4.47 -7.02
CA MET A 1 9.78 -4.00 -5.71
C MET A 1 9.47 -5.24 -4.89
N LEU A 2 10.16 -5.41 -3.78
CA LEU A 2 9.97 -6.48 -2.81
C LEU A 2 9.70 -5.85 -1.43
N THR A 3 8.82 -6.45 -0.65
CA THR A 3 8.60 -6.06 0.75
C THR A 3 8.98 -7.22 1.66
N ARG A 4 9.53 -6.90 2.81
CA ARG A 4 9.84 -7.86 3.87
C ARG A 4 9.63 -7.25 5.26
N GLN A 5 9.48 -8.09 6.26
CA GLN A 5 9.53 -7.64 7.65
C GLN A 5 10.93 -7.10 7.98
N ALA A 6 10.98 -6.01 8.73
CA ALA A 6 12.24 -5.48 9.26
C ALA A 6 12.72 -6.29 10.46
N THR A 7 14.03 -6.22 10.69
CA THR A 7 14.72 -6.72 11.87
C THR A 7 15.45 -5.57 12.58
N GLU A 8 15.96 -5.78 13.79
CA GLU A 8 16.77 -4.78 14.50
C GLU A 8 18.02 -4.36 13.71
N ALA A 9 18.55 -5.23 12.84
CA ALA A 9 19.67 -4.91 11.96
C ALA A 9 19.34 -3.82 10.94
N ASP A 10 18.05 -3.60 10.64
CA ASP A 10 17.60 -2.57 9.70
C ASP A 10 17.47 -1.17 10.34
N ILE A 11 17.51 -1.07 11.68
CA ILE A 11 17.31 0.21 12.39
C ILE A 11 18.25 1.32 11.91
N PRO A 12 19.56 1.09 11.70
CA PRO A 12 20.45 2.15 11.19
C PRO A 12 20.00 2.71 9.83
N ALA A 13 19.56 1.84 8.92
CA ALA A 13 19.08 2.23 7.60
C ALA A 13 17.72 2.95 7.67
N ILE A 14 16.82 2.53 8.57
CA ILE A 14 15.56 3.22 8.85
C ILE A 14 15.85 4.65 9.34
N MET A 15 16.74 4.79 10.31
CA MET A 15 17.13 6.10 10.85
C MET A 15 17.79 7.00 9.81
N GLU A 16 18.57 6.43 8.87
CA GLU A 16 19.13 7.17 7.73
C GLU A 16 18.02 7.71 6.81
N ILE A 17 17.03 6.87 6.47
CA ILE A 17 15.91 7.29 5.62
C ILE A 17 15.07 8.39 6.31
N GLU A 18 14.80 8.29 7.61
CA GLU A 18 14.08 9.32 8.36
C GLU A 18 14.77 10.68 8.35
N ARG A 19 16.09 10.67 8.24
CA ARG A 19 16.96 11.86 8.25
C ARG A 19 17.34 12.36 6.86
N THR A 20 16.70 11.81 5.81
CA THR A 20 16.87 12.30 4.44
C THR A 20 16.51 13.78 4.36
N GLU A 21 17.33 14.57 3.70
CA GLU A 21 17.10 16.00 3.49
C GLU A 21 15.73 16.26 2.83
N GLY A 22 14.98 17.21 3.33
CA GLY A 22 13.62 17.55 2.90
C GLY A 22 12.51 16.73 3.58
N PHE A 23 12.86 15.80 4.48
CA PHE A 23 11.88 15.04 5.27
C PHE A 23 11.54 15.68 6.62
N GLU A 24 12.30 16.70 7.04
CA GLU A 24 12.24 17.30 8.38
C GLU A 24 10.84 17.78 8.76
N ALA A 25 10.10 18.29 7.77
CA ALA A 25 8.77 18.84 8.00
C ALA A 25 7.67 17.80 8.15
N TYR A 26 7.88 16.54 7.66
CA TYR A 26 6.79 15.60 7.48
C TYR A 26 7.07 14.17 7.96
N VAL A 27 8.34 13.81 8.12
CA VAL A 27 8.72 12.46 8.57
C VAL A 27 9.24 12.55 10.00
N GLY A 28 8.56 11.90 10.92
CA GLY A 28 9.02 11.83 12.30
C GLY A 28 10.36 11.11 12.38
N ARG A 29 11.20 11.54 13.31
CA ARG A 29 12.51 10.94 13.59
C ARG A 29 12.45 10.23 14.94
N SER A 30 12.97 9.02 14.99
CA SER A 30 13.10 8.27 16.23
C SER A 30 14.57 7.93 16.51
N GLU A 31 14.90 7.78 17.78
CA GLU A 31 16.19 7.26 18.20
C GLU A 31 16.13 5.72 18.23
N ARG A 32 17.32 5.08 18.20
CA ARG A 32 17.45 3.62 18.17
C ARG A 32 16.57 2.93 19.22
N ALA A 33 16.63 3.35 20.47
CA ALA A 33 15.86 2.75 21.57
C ALA A 33 14.34 2.83 21.35
N GLN A 34 13.86 3.88 20.67
CA GLN A 34 12.44 4.00 20.32
C GLN A 34 12.04 3.00 19.21
N HIS A 35 12.90 2.77 18.23
CA HIS A 35 12.68 1.75 17.23
C HIS A 35 12.69 0.34 17.81
N GLU A 36 13.67 0.04 18.68
CA GLU A 36 13.76 -1.24 19.40
C GLU A 36 12.48 -1.51 20.22
N ALA A 37 12.01 -0.52 20.97
CA ALA A 37 10.79 -0.62 21.74
C ALA A 37 9.54 -0.83 20.86
N LEU A 38 9.44 -0.14 19.72
CA LEU A 38 8.35 -0.33 18.78
C LEU A 38 8.41 -1.70 18.08
N MET A 39 9.58 -2.18 17.70
CA MET A 39 9.74 -3.51 17.08
C MET A 39 9.43 -4.65 18.06
N ALA A 40 9.65 -4.44 19.35
CA ALA A 40 9.31 -5.40 20.40
C ALA A 40 7.80 -5.43 20.74
N ALA A 41 7.03 -4.41 20.33
CA ALA A 41 5.60 -4.36 20.60
C ALA A 41 4.84 -5.34 19.67
N ALA A 42 4.00 -6.18 20.28
CA ALA A 42 3.30 -7.25 19.56
C ALA A 42 2.32 -6.76 18.48
N ASP A 43 1.80 -5.55 18.64
CA ASP A 43 0.87 -4.92 17.71
C ASP A 43 1.56 -3.99 16.68
N CYS A 44 2.89 -3.95 16.68
CA CYS A 44 3.67 -3.10 15.79
C CYS A 44 4.42 -3.95 14.75
N HIS A 45 4.32 -3.56 13.48
CA HIS A 45 4.97 -4.27 12.39
C HIS A 45 5.72 -3.28 11.50
N TYR A 46 7.00 -3.56 11.29
CA TYR A 46 7.86 -2.78 10.40
C TYR A 46 8.01 -3.49 9.06
N VAL A 47 7.76 -2.77 7.97
CA VAL A 47 7.90 -3.28 6.60
C VAL A 47 9.02 -2.53 5.90
N MET A 48 10.02 -3.26 5.41
CA MET A 48 11.07 -2.73 4.55
C MET A 48 10.64 -2.83 3.10
N LEU A 49 11.02 -1.84 2.31
CA LEU A 49 10.84 -1.80 0.87
C LEU A 49 12.19 -1.89 0.19
N GLU A 50 12.34 -2.84 -0.74
CA GLU A 50 13.53 -3.02 -1.57
C GLU A 50 13.19 -2.85 -3.06
N ASP A 51 14.09 -2.24 -3.81
CA ASP A 51 14.08 -2.16 -5.26
C ASP A 51 15.34 -2.79 -5.87
N GLU A 52 15.58 -2.56 -7.14
CA GLU A 52 16.75 -3.13 -7.86
C GLU A 52 18.09 -2.58 -7.35
N VAL A 53 18.08 -1.45 -6.67
CA VAL A 53 19.28 -0.79 -6.12
C VAL A 53 19.53 -1.20 -4.67
N GLY A 54 18.52 -1.74 -3.99
CA GLY A 54 18.55 -2.15 -2.59
C GLY A 54 17.44 -1.52 -1.77
N LEU A 55 17.73 -1.10 -0.53
CA LEU A 55 16.75 -0.57 0.39
C LEU A 55 16.23 0.79 -0.07
N ALA A 56 14.94 0.85 -0.39
CA ALA A 56 14.28 2.00 -0.99
C ALA A 56 13.33 2.75 -0.05
N GLY A 57 12.91 2.14 1.06
CA GLY A 57 12.00 2.76 2.02
C GLY A 57 11.60 1.86 3.17
N PHE A 58 10.75 2.35 4.04
CA PHE A 58 10.16 1.58 5.13
C PHE A 58 8.78 2.12 5.51
N ALA A 59 8.03 1.30 6.25
CA ALA A 59 6.79 1.68 6.91
C ALA A 59 6.68 1.10 8.32
N ILE A 60 5.92 1.77 9.18
CA ILE A 60 5.58 1.33 10.53
C ILE A 60 4.07 1.23 10.63
N LEU A 61 3.57 0.04 10.91
CA LEU A 61 2.17 -0.28 11.12
C LEU A 61 1.93 -0.55 12.61
N GLN A 62 0.83 -0.04 13.17
CA GLN A 62 0.40 -0.29 14.55
C GLN A 62 -1.05 -0.78 14.58
N GLY A 63 -1.39 -1.56 15.61
CA GLY A 63 -2.70 -2.19 15.75
C GLY A 63 -2.83 -3.50 14.98
N VAL A 64 -1.72 -4.14 14.61
CA VAL A 64 -1.71 -5.47 14.00
C VAL A 64 -2.30 -6.48 14.99
N GLY A 65 -3.33 -7.24 14.56
CA GLY A 65 -4.02 -8.20 15.41
C GLY A 65 -4.92 -7.60 16.50
N ALA A 66 -5.11 -6.28 16.53
CA ALA A 66 -6.00 -5.64 17.48
C ALA A 66 -7.45 -6.07 17.25
N ALA A 67 -8.18 -6.38 18.34
CA ALA A 67 -9.59 -6.80 18.28
C ALA A 67 -10.52 -5.75 17.65
N SER A 68 -10.09 -4.47 17.64
CA SER A 68 -10.82 -3.38 16.96
C SER A 68 -10.80 -3.48 15.43
N GLY A 69 -9.89 -4.25 14.85
CA GLY A 69 -9.66 -4.31 13.41
C GLY A 69 -9.11 -3.01 12.80
N LEU A 70 -8.63 -2.07 13.64
CA LEU A 70 -8.09 -0.78 13.19
C LEU A 70 -6.57 -0.88 13.05
N LEU A 71 -6.06 -0.71 11.84
CA LEU A 71 -4.62 -0.71 11.56
C LEU A 71 -4.17 0.70 11.15
N TYR A 72 -3.21 1.22 11.87
CA TYR A 72 -2.66 2.57 11.72
C TYR A 72 -1.31 2.53 11.01
N LEU A 73 -1.18 3.27 9.91
CA LEU A 73 0.10 3.57 9.28
C LEU A 73 0.74 4.76 10.01
N LYS A 74 1.59 4.45 10.98
CA LYS A 74 2.30 5.45 11.80
C LYS A 74 3.34 6.24 11.01
N ARG A 75 4.01 5.58 10.06
CA ARG A 75 5.10 6.19 9.26
C ARG A 75 5.27 5.46 7.95
N ILE A 76 5.52 6.21 6.89
CA ILE A 76 6.00 5.72 5.59
C ILE A 76 7.03 6.69 5.06
N ALA A 77 8.17 6.18 4.62
CA ALA A 77 9.21 6.99 4.00
C ALA A 77 9.86 6.24 2.84
N ILE A 78 10.12 6.96 1.74
CA ILE A 78 10.76 6.46 0.52
C ILE A 78 12.01 7.26 0.26
N ARG A 79 13.18 6.60 0.24
CA ARG A 79 14.50 7.24 0.07
C ARG A 79 14.57 8.17 -1.15
N SER A 80 14.02 7.76 -2.29
CA SER A 80 14.04 8.52 -3.54
C SER A 80 12.62 8.73 -4.08
N PRO A 81 11.91 9.77 -3.65
CA PRO A 81 10.55 10.04 -4.11
C PRO A 81 10.51 10.49 -5.58
N GLY A 82 9.39 10.24 -6.28
CA GLY A 82 9.14 10.75 -7.65
C GLY A 82 8.89 9.70 -8.71
N LYS A 83 9.23 8.43 -8.48
CA LYS A 83 9.07 7.34 -9.47
C LYS A 83 7.80 6.48 -9.25
N GLY A 84 6.80 6.99 -8.56
CA GLY A 84 5.57 6.23 -8.23
C GLY A 84 5.75 5.13 -7.17
N LEU A 85 6.98 4.94 -6.66
CA LEU A 85 7.31 3.87 -5.71
C LEU A 85 6.49 3.99 -4.41
N GLY A 86 6.28 5.21 -3.91
CA GLY A 86 5.48 5.44 -2.70
C GLY A 86 4.02 5.02 -2.86
N LYS A 87 3.40 5.26 -4.03
CA LYS A 87 2.05 4.80 -4.32
C LYS A 87 1.98 3.26 -4.36
N ARG A 88 2.93 2.62 -5.01
CA ARG A 88 3.00 1.15 -5.10
C ARG A 88 3.22 0.54 -3.72
N PHE A 89 4.11 1.12 -2.92
CA PHE A 89 4.36 0.65 -1.56
C PHE A 89 3.14 0.82 -0.66
N LEU A 90 2.47 1.97 -0.69
CA LEU A 90 1.24 2.17 0.06
C LEU A 90 0.15 1.17 -0.35
N GLY A 91 -0.01 0.90 -1.65
CA GLY A 91 -0.94 -0.11 -2.14
C GLY A 91 -0.64 -1.49 -1.57
N GLU A 92 0.64 -1.87 -1.50
CA GLU A 92 1.08 -3.13 -0.89
C GLU A 92 0.81 -3.18 0.62
N LEU A 93 1.05 -2.08 1.35
CA LEU A 93 0.73 -1.99 2.79
C LEU A 93 -0.78 -2.14 3.06
N ILE A 94 -1.63 -1.55 2.21
CA ILE A 94 -3.09 -1.70 2.29
C ILE A 94 -3.47 -3.17 2.05
N ARG A 95 -2.91 -3.82 1.03
CA ARG A 95 -3.13 -5.24 0.73
C ARG A 95 -2.75 -6.12 1.92
N LEU A 96 -1.52 -5.98 2.43
CA LEU A 96 -1.03 -6.71 3.61
C LEU A 96 -1.97 -6.51 4.82
N SER A 97 -2.45 -5.30 5.02
CA SER A 97 -3.33 -4.96 6.14
C SER A 97 -4.64 -5.74 6.11
N PHE A 98 -5.25 -5.89 4.94
CA PHE A 98 -6.54 -6.55 4.79
C PHE A 98 -6.42 -8.06 4.59
N GLU A 99 -5.43 -8.53 3.82
CA GLU A 99 -5.28 -9.95 3.49
C GLU A 99 -4.53 -10.73 4.56
N GLU A 100 -3.47 -10.16 5.13
CA GLU A 100 -2.60 -10.89 6.06
C GLU A 100 -2.85 -10.55 7.52
N PHE A 101 -3.10 -9.27 7.84
CA PHE A 101 -3.32 -8.83 9.22
C PHE A 101 -4.80 -8.79 9.62
N GLY A 102 -5.73 -9.05 8.68
CA GLY A 102 -7.16 -9.15 8.98
C GLY A 102 -7.80 -7.83 9.42
N ALA A 103 -7.21 -6.69 9.08
CA ALA A 103 -7.76 -5.40 9.43
C ALA A 103 -9.13 -5.17 8.75
N GLU A 104 -9.99 -4.38 9.39
CA GLU A 104 -11.27 -3.92 8.84
C GLU A 104 -11.19 -2.47 8.34
N LYS A 105 -10.23 -1.70 8.88
CA LYS A 105 -9.93 -0.33 8.48
C LYS A 105 -8.43 -0.08 8.52
N PHE A 106 -7.88 0.41 7.41
CA PHE A 106 -6.53 0.97 7.34
C PHE A 106 -6.64 2.49 7.39
N TRP A 107 -5.87 3.14 8.26
CA TRP A 107 -5.93 4.58 8.42
C TRP A 107 -4.56 5.20 8.70
N LEU A 108 -4.45 6.48 8.45
CA LEU A 108 -3.26 7.28 8.70
C LEU A 108 -3.66 8.73 9.01
N ASP A 109 -2.70 9.50 9.50
CA ASP A 109 -2.77 10.95 9.52
C ASP A 109 -1.59 11.57 8.76
N ALA A 110 -1.78 12.81 8.33
CA ALA A 110 -0.76 13.59 7.67
C ALA A 110 -0.93 15.07 8.00
N PHE A 111 0.16 15.82 8.01
CA PHE A 111 0.08 17.28 8.09
C PHE A 111 -0.83 17.83 7.00
N GLU A 112 -1.71 18.75 7.35
CA GLU A 112 -2.64 19.38 6.41
C GLU A 112 -1.91 20.04 5.24
N THR A 113 -0.71 20.56 5.49
CA THR A 113 0.19 21.19 4.51
C THR A 113 0.87 20.18 3.58
N ASN A 114 0.90 18.87 3.90
CA ASN A 114 1.54 17.85 3.08
C ASN A 114 0.62 17.41 1.93
N GLN A 115 0.34 18.33 0.99
CA GLN A 115 -0.54 18.08 -0.16
C GLN A 115 -0.08 16.90 -1.02
N ARG A 116 1.24 16.72 -1.17
CA ARG A 116 1.80 15.62 -1.96
C ARG A 116 1.44 14.26 -1.37
N ALA A 117 1.64 14.07 -0.07
CA ALA A 117 1.30 12.80 0.59
C ALA A 117 -0.22 12.55 0.53
N ARG A 118 -1.04 13.55 0.84
CA ARG A 118 -2.50 13.47 0.77
C ARG A 118 -3.01 13.07 -0.62
N TYR A 119 -2.41 13.62 -1.68
CA TYR A 119 -2.72 13.22 -3.06
C TYR A 119 -2.38 11.75 -3.33
N VAL A 120 -1.21 11.28 -2.87
CA VAL A 120 -0.82 9.86 -2.99
C VAL A 120 -1.81 8.97 -2.25
N TYR A 121 -2.18 9.32 -1.02
CA TYR A 121 -3.12 8.56 -0.20
C TYR A 121 -4.50 8.48 -0.86
N ALA A 122 -5.06 9.59 -1.32
CA ALA A 122 -6.30 9.61 -2.07
C ALA A 122 -6.23 8.75 -3.34
N SER A 123 -5.09 8.79 -4.07
CA SER A 123 -4.89 7.99 -5.28
C SER A 123 -4.78 6.47 -5.03
N CYS A 124 -4.60 6.06 -3.77
CA CYS A 124 -4.67 4.67 -3.33
C CYS A 124 -6.04 4.28 -2.75
N GLY A 125 -7.03 5.18 -2.82
CA GLY A 125 -8.39 4.92 -2.37
C GLY A 125 -8.71 5.36 -0.95
N LEU A 126 -7.75 5.98 -0.22
CA LEU A 126 -8.06 6.52 1.11
C LEU A 126 -8.97 7.75 0.98
N GLN A 127 -9.99 7.79 1.80
CA GLN A 127 -10.92 8.91 1.91
C GLN A 127 -10.56 9.82 3.08
N HIS A 128 -10.98 11.07 3.02
CA HIS A 128 -10.80 12.05 4.07
C HIS A 128 -11.85 11.84 5.17
N ASP A 129 -11.41 11.46 6.38
CA ASP A 129 -12.30 11.25 7.54
C ASP A 129 -12.54 12.54 8.33
N GLY A 130 -11.53 13.41 8.41
CA GLY A 130 -11.63 14.65 9.18
C GLY A 130 -10.28 15.33 9.43
N VAL A 131 -10.34 16.40 10.24
CA VAL A 131 -9.16 17.17 10.64
C VAL A 131 -9.05 17.20 12.17
N LEU A 132 -7.88 16.82 12.66
CA LEU A 132 -7.49 17.01 14.06
C LEU A 132 -6.82 18.39 14.16
N ARG A 133 -7.56 19.36 14.69
CA ARG A 133 -7.09 20.75 14.78
C ARG A 133 -6.02 20.85 15.85
N GLU A 134 -4.90 21.56 15.53
CA GLU A 134 -3.80 21.85 16.45
C GLU A 134 -3.27 20.61 17.18
N HIS A 135 -3.27 19.46 16.49
CA HIS A 135 -2.97 18.18 17.13
C HIS A 135 -1.47 17.97 17.38
N TYR A 136 -0.63 18.40 16.42
CA TYR A 136 0.80 18.13 16.46
C TYR A 136 1.61 19.35 16.93
N PRO A 137 2.42 19.26 18.00
CA PRO A 137 3.28 20.34 18.45
C PRO A 137 4.49 20.49 17.50
N LEU A 138 4.77 21.69 17.04
CA LEU A 138 5.94 22.03 16.24
C LEU A 138 7.08 22.56 17.11
N ALA A 139 8.32 22.52 16.57
CA ALA A 139 9.52 22.95 17.30
C ALA A 139 9.53 24.46 17.62
N ASP A 140 8.80 25.27 16.86
CA ASP A 140 8.65 26.72 17.09
C ASP A 140 7.61 27.07 18.16
N GLY A 141 7.01 26.06 18.81
CA GLY A 141 5.98 26.23 19.83
C GLY A 141 4.56 26.38 19.26
N THR A 142 4.38 26.44 17.96
CA THR A 142 3.06 26.42 17.31
C THR A 142 2.53 24.98 17.21
N ARG A 143 1.32 24.82 16.71
CA ARG A 143 0.69 23.52 16.53
C ARG A 143 0.15 23.38 15.09
N ALA A 144 0.26 22.18 14.55
CA ALA A 144 -0.21 21.87 13.21
C ALA A 144 -1.49 21.01 13.25
N ASN A 145 -2.31 21.20 12.23
CA ASN A 145 -3.44 20.33 11.94
C ASN A 145 -2.97 19.05 11.29
N LEU A 146 -3.63 17.93 11.65
CA LEU A 146 -3.49 16.66 10.95
C LEU A 146 -4.79 16.31 10.24
N VAL A 147 -4.68 15.86 9.00
CA VAL A 147 -5.78 15.29 8.22
C VAL A 147 -5.77 13.78 8.42
N VAL A 148 -6.88 13.22 8.89
CA VAL A 148 -7.09 11.78 9.01
C VAL A 148 -7.68 11.26 7.71
N MET A 149 -7.07 10.20 7.18
CA MET A 149 -7.54 9.51 5.98
C MET A 149 -7.59 8.00 6.20
N SER A 150 -8.56 7.33 5.61
CA SER A 150 -8.73 5.89 5.76
C SER A 150 -9.33 5.22 4.53
N ILE A 151 -9.20 3.89 4.48
CA ILE A 151 -9.91 3.02 3.57
C ILE A 151 -10.47 1.83 4.37
N LEU A 152 -11.72 1.46 4.09
CA LEU A 152 -12.36 0.31 4.69
C LEU A 152 -12.14 -0.93 3.83
N LYS A 153 -12.03 -2.09 4.46
CA LYS A 153 -11.84 -3.36 3.77
C LYS A 153 -12.86 -3.60 2.66
N ARG A 154 -14.14 -3.28 2.91
CA ARG A 154 -15.21 -3.43 1.91
C ARG A 154 -15.01 -2.53 0.67
N GLU A 155 -14.46 -1.33 0.86
CA GLU A 155 -14.18 -0.38 -0.23
C GLU A 155 -13.01 -0.88 -1.08
N TRP A 156 -11.96 -1.37 -0.41
CA TRP A 156 -10.81 -1.98 -1.06
C TRP A 156 -11.20 -3.22 -1.87
N LEU A 157 -11.99 -4.15 -1.30
CA LEU A 157 -12.48 -5.34 -2.01
C LEU A 157 -13.29 -4.97 -3.26
N THR A 158 -14.15 -3.96 -3.16
CA THR A 158 -14.93 -3.48 -4.31
C THR A 158 -14.04 -2.93 -5.42
N ALA A 159 -13.03 -2.12 -5.06
CA ALA A 159 -12.07 -1.56 -6.01
C ALA A 159 -11.18 -2.64 -6.65
N GLU A 160 -10.78 -3.68 -5.90
CA GLU A 160 -10.02 -4.81 -6.42
C GLU A 160 -10.84 -5.62 -7.43
N ALA A 161 -12.09 -5.94 -7.12
CA ALA A 161 -12.99 -6.66 -8.03
C ALA A 161 -13.19 -5.89 -9.34
N GLN A 162 -13.37 -4.57 -9.26
CA GLN A 162 -13.47 -3.72 -10.44
C GLN A 162 -12.20 -3.70 -11.28
N ARG A 163 -11.01 -3.62 -10.64
CA ARG A 163 -9.72 -3.70 -11.33
C ARG A 163 -9.53 -5.02 -12.05
N GLN A 164 -9.84 -6.13 -11.39
CA GLN A 164 -9.75 -7.46 -11.98
C GLN A 164 -10.68 -7.61 -13.18
N SER A 165 -11.92 -7.15 -13.08
CA SER A 165 -12.88 -7.17 -14.19
C SER A 165 -12.42 -6.35 -15.38
N GLN A 166 -11.84 -5.16 -15.15
CA GLN A 166 -11.29 -4.31 -16.20
C GLN A 166 -10.08 -4.95 -16.90
N LEU A 167 -9.18 -5.59 -16.13
CA LEU A 167 -8.03 -6.30 -16.69
C LEU A 167 -8.45 -7.50 -17.53
N ALA A 168 -9.44 -8.27 -17.08
CA ALA A 168 -9.99 -9.40 -17.84
C ALA A 168 -10.61 -8.92 -19.16
N ALA A 169 -11.43 -7.87 -19.14
CA ALA A 169 -12.02 -7.29 -20.34
C ALA A 169 -10.96 -6.73 -21.33
N GLN A 170 -9.86 -6.17 -20.83
CA GLN A 170 -8.76 -5.69 -21.66
C GLN A 170 -7.93 -6.84 -22.25
N ALA A 171 -7.79 -7.96 -21.55
CA ALA A 171 -7.12 -9.15 -22.05
C ALA A 171 -7.93 -9.78 -23.20
N ASP A 172 -9.24 -9.90 -23.01
CA ASP A 172 -10.16 -10.43 -24.02
C ASP A 172 -10.19 -9.57 -25.30
N ALA A 173 -10.16 -8.24 -25.15
CA ALA A 173 -10.10 -7.31 -26.26
C ALA A 173 -8.76 -7.32 -27.04
N ARG A 174 -7.67 -7.85 -26.46
CA ARG A 174 -6.35 -7.92 -27.11
C ARG A 174 -6.14 -9.17 -27.95
N ASP A 175 -6.99 -10.20 -27.83
CA ASP A 175 -6.92 -11.42 -28.64
C ASP A 175 -8.24 -11.66 -29.43
N PRO A 176 -8.50 -10.87 -30.50
CA PRO A 176 -9.71 -10.99 -31.29
C PRO A 176 -9.77 -12.29 -32.14
N LYS A 177 -8.71 -13.13 -32.13
CA LYS A 177 -8.65 -14.37 -32.88
C LYS A 177 -9.07 -15.61 -32.09
N LEU A 178 -9.22 -15.52 -30.77
CA LEU A 178 -9.60 -16.66 -29.94
C LEU A 178 -10.99 -17.23 -30.28
N PRO A 179 -12.04 -16.41 -30.51
CA PRO A 179 -13.35 -16.91 -30.95
C PRO A 179 -13.32 -17.61 -32.31
N GLU A 180 -12.62 -17.04 -33.29
CA GLU A 180 -12.53 -17.64 -34.67
C GLU A 180 -11.75 -18.97 -34.65
N PHE A 181 -10.71 -19.10 -33.83
CA PHE A 181 -9.95 -20.34 -33.71
C PHE A 181 -10.75 -21.46 -33.02
N MET A 182 -11.55 -21.15 -32.04
CA MET A 182 -12.43 -22.11 -31.35
C MET A 182 -13.57 -22.56 -32.29
N ASP A 183 -14.19 -21.66 -33.05
CA ASP A 183 -15.23 -21.98 -33.98
C ASP A 183 -14.71 -22.85 -35.16
N ALA A 184 -13.50 -22.56 -35.64
CA ALA A 184 -12.85 -23.38 -36.67
C ALA A 184 -12.49 -24.78 -36.15
N ALA A 185 -11.96 -24.89 -34.92
CA ALA A 185 -11.64 -26.18 -34.31
C ALA A 185 -12.88 -27.03 -34.02
N LEU A 186 -14.00 -26.40 -33.63
CA LEU A 186 -15.29 -27.10 -33.44
C LEU A 186 -15.90 -27.55 -34.77
N ALA A 187 -15.73 -26.77 -35.84
CA ALA A 187 -16.18 -27.14 -37.16
C ALA A 187 -15.40 -28.36 -37.75
N ASP A 188 -14.07 -28.40 -37.54
CA ASP A 188 -13.23 -29.53 -37.93
C ASP A 188 -13.61 -30.82 -37.16
N ILE A 189 -13.86 -30.74 -35.85
CA ILE A 189 -14.31 -31.89 -35.06
C ILE A 189 -15.68 -32.40 -35.50
N ALA A 190 -16.61 -31.49 -35.85
CA ALA A 190 -17.94 -31.86 -36.33
C ALA A 190 -17.88 -32.54 -37.71
N SER A 191 -16.96 -32.14 -38.59
CA SER A 191 -16.75 -32.76 -39.91
C SER A 191 -16.16 -34.15 -39.79
N ASP A 192 -15.20 -34.38 -38.89
CA ASP A 192 -14.56 -35.67 -38.66
C ASP A 192 -15.53 -36.75 -38.09
N ILE A 193 -16.52 -36.31 -37.30
CA ILE A 193 -17.56 -37.19 -36.74
C ILE A 193 -18.54 -37.60 -37.86
N SER A 194 -18.85 -36.70 -38.79
CA SER A 194 -19.78 -36.96 -39.90
C SER A 194 -19.23 -37.91 -41.00
N GLU A 195 -17.90 -38.00 -41.14
CA GLU A 195 -17.24 -38.93 -42.06
C GLU A 195 -17.09 -40.35 -41.53
N LYS A 196 -17.13 -40.56 -40.21
CA LYS A 196 -17.01 -41.90 -39.60
C LYS A 196 -18.31 -42.67 -39.49
N ASP A 197 -19.44 -42.04 -39.78
CA ASP A 197 -20.77 -42.68 -39.76
C ASP A 197 -21.31 -42.99 -41.15
N ARG A 198 -20.46 -42.99 -42.18
CA ARG A 198 -20.77 -43.48 -43.54
C ARG A 198 -19.91 -44.68 -43.88
#